data_9be3e825ffe79cfdbbe8dae1eee39f95
#
_entry.id   9be3e825ffe79cfdbbe8dae1eee39f95
#
_cell.length_a   1.000
_cell.length_b   1.000
_cell.length_c   1.000
_cell.angle_alpha   90.00
_cell.angle_beta   90.00
_cell.angle_gamma   90.00
#
_symmetry.space_group_name_H-M   'P 1'
#
loop_
_entity.id
_entity.type
_entity.pdbx_description
1 polymer ?
#
loop_
_entity_poly.entity_id
_entity_poly.type
_entity_poly.pdbx_seq_one_letter_code
_entity_poly.pdbx_strand_id
1 'polypeptide(L)'
;MKNKLLIRINNLLEIEEYYKEGITNFLFPLSCYSIGYNTFNLDEIKSIKDKYNVNVYLLVNRVLDNKDCNNFKLIIPKLSFVNGIIYEDIAIYQMLKDTNINLIWNQAHFAVNYHSINYWLSKDNIISCMLANELEKIELKTVLDNVNKKVILPILGLNMAMYSRRTLLKFYSDTFKTEYTDVAILKNDAVEFLAKENEYGTVLFYNKYFNLIPELEHINDDKI
;
A
#
# COMPACT_ATOMS: atom_id res chain seq x y z
N MET A 1 0.25 10.69 19.09
CA MET A 1 -0.36 9.66 18.20
C MET A 1 -0.71 10.21 16.82
N LYS A 2 -1.43 11.35 16.66
CA LYS A 2 -1.86 11.88 15.34
C LYS A 2 -0.73 12.01 14.29
N ASN A 3 0.48 12.41 14.69
CA ASN A 3 1.63 12.53 13.78
C ASN A 3 2.24 11.20 13.32
N LYS A 4 1.79 10.08 13.88
CA LYS A 4 2.20 8.72 13.49
C LYS A 4 1.22 8.04 12.53
N LEU A 5 0.04 8.62 12.30
CA LEU A 5 -0.95 8.04 11.41
C LEU A 5 -0.58 8.30 9.94
N LEU A 6 -0.62 7.25 9.12
CA LEU A 6 -0.54 7.30 7.67
C LEU A 6 -1.90 6.89 7.11
N ILE A 7 -2.63 7.83 6.51
CA ILE A 7 -3.96 7.59 5.95
C ILE A 7 -3.89 7.37 4.45
N ARG A 8 -4.40 6.23 3.98
CA ARG A 8 -4.59 6.02 2.55
C ARG A 8 -5.83 6.78 2.09
N ILE A 9 -5.62 7.66 1.12
CA ILE A 9 -6.68 8.51 0.56
C ILE A 9 -7.52 7.72 -0.43
N ASN A 10 -8.83 7.81 -0.29
CA ASN A 10 -9.80 7.28 -1.25
C ASN A 10 -10.48 8.41 -2.05
N ASN A 11 -10.58 9.59 -1.45
CA ASN A 11 -11.16 10.77 -2.09
C ASN A 11 -10.39 12.03 -1.65
N LEU A 12 -9.99 12.88 -2.59
CA LEU A 12 -9.25 14.11 -2.30
C LEU A 12 -10.06 15.10 -1.42
N LEU A 13 -11.38 15.04 -1.44
CA LEU A 13 -12.24 15.89 -0.62
C LEU A 13 -12.11 15.60 0.89
N GLU A 14 -11.67 14.38 1.26
CA GLU A 14 -11.49 13.99 2.67
C GLU A 14 -10.25 14.60 3.32
N ILE A 15 -9.29 15.07 2.51
CA ILE A 15 -7.98 15.55 3.00
C ILE A 15 -8.14 16.75 3.92
N GLU A 16 -9.03 17.66 3.61
CA GLU A 16 -9.26 18.87 4.43
C GLU A 16 -9.72 18.52 5.85
N GLU A 17 -10.60 17.52 5.98
CA GLU A 17 -11.09 17.06 7.28
C GLU A 17 -9.97 16.40 8.08
N TYR A 18 -9.22 15.50 7.48
CA TYR A 18 -8.05 14.87 8.12
C TYR A 18 -7.00 15.90 8.53
N TYR A 19 -6.73 16.88 7.67
CA TYR A 19 -5.76 17.94 7.96
C TYR A 19 -6.21 18.82 9.13
N LYS A 20 -7.50 19.19 9.23
CA LYS A 20 -8.07 19.93 10.38
C LYS A 20 -7.93 19.15 11.68
N GLU A 21 -8.01 17.81 11.62
CA GLU A 21 -7.77 16.92 12.76
C GLU A 21 -6.29 16.73 13.11
N GLY A 22 -5.38 17.39 12.38
CA GLY A 22 -3.93 17.37 12.63
C GLY A 22 -3.23 16.14 12.04
N ILE A 23 -3.86 15.42 11.10
CA ILE A 23 -3.23 14.33 10.35
C ILE A 23 -2.49 14.94 9.17
N THR A 24 -1.22 14.57 9.02
CA THR A 24 -0.33 15.19 8.01
C THR A 24 0.38 14.17 7.12
N ASN A 25 0.19 12.85 7.32
CA ASN A 25 0.81 11.84 6.47
C ASN A 25 -0.26 11.14 5.63
N PHE A 26 -0.16 11.28 4.32
CA PHE A 26 -1.13 10.73 3.37
C PHE A 26 -0.48 9.79 2.37
N LEU A 27 -1.14 8.64 2.15
CA LEU A 27 -0.75 7.64 1.17
C LEU A 27 -1.69 7.72 -0.03
N PHE A 28 -1.12 7.98 -1.20
CA PHE A 28 -1.84 8.07 -2.46
C PHE A 28 -1.52 6.88 -3.36
N PRO A 29 -2.50 6.02 -3.68
CA PRO A 29 -2.31 5.02 -4.73
C PRO A 29 -2.06 5.73 -6.08
N LEU A 30 -0.89 5.47 -6.69
CA LEU A 30 -0.47 6.15 -7.91
C LEU A 30 -1.15 5.54 -9.14
N SER A 31 -1.79 6.37 -9.96
CA SER A 31 -2.41 5.95 -11.22
C SER A 31 -1.42 5.22 -12.11
N CYS A 32 -1.88 4.17 -12.80
CA CYS A 32 -1.11 3.23 -13.61
C CYS A 32 -0.18 2.29 -12.81
N TYR A 33 0.10 2.54 -11.54
CA TYR A 33 1.05 1.76 -10.73
C TYR A 33 0.45 1.16 -9.47
N SER A 34 -0.84 1.41 -9.21
CA SER A 34 -1.59 0.81 -8.09
C SER A 34 -2.83 0.08 -8.56
N ILE A 35 -3.26 -0.91 -7.77
CA ILE A 35 -4.45 -1.71 -8.03
C ILE A 35 -5.27 -1.90 -6.75
N GLY A 36 -6.59 -2.08 -6.91
CA GLY A 36 -7.52 -2.38 -5.82
C GLY A 36 -8.04 -1.15 -5.07
N TYR A 37 -7.53 0.04 -5.38
CA TYR A 37 -7.85 1.30 -4.72
C TYR A 37 -8.18 2.39 -5.74
N ASN A 38 -8.85 3.45 -5.31
CA ASN A 38 -8.94 4.67 -6.10
C ASN A 38 -7.53 5.25 -6.28
N THR A 39 -7.19 5.62 -7.50
CA THR A 39 -5.84 6.09 -7.85
C THR A 39 -5.86 7.56 -8.24
N PHE A 40 -4.72 8.21 -8.06
CA PHE A 40 -4.53 9.64 -8.33
C PHE A 40 -3.32 9.84 -9.23
N ASN A 41 -3.38 10.82 -10.12
CA ASN A 41 -2.22 11.22 -10.94
C ASN A 41 -1.26 12.14 -10.16
N LEU A 42 -0.05 12.31 -10.66
CA LEU A 42 0.98 13.09 -9.97
C LEU A 42 0.61 14.56 -9.80
N ASP A 43 -0.14 15.15 -10.75
CA ASP A 43 -0.50 16.57 -10.70
C ASP A 43 -1.57 16.82 -9.62
N GLU A 44 -2.55 15.90 -9.48
CA GLU A 44 -3.52 15.92 -8.38
C GLU A 44 -2.83 15.83 -7.03
N ILE A 45 -1.92 14.85 -6.87
CA ILE A 45 -1.17 14.63 -5.63
C ILE A 45 -0.30 15.86 -5.30
N LYS A 46 0.38 16.40 -6.32
CA LYS A 46 1.22 17.59 -6.14
C LYS A 46 0.40 18.80 -5.71
N SER A 47 -0.80 18.99 -6.27
CA SER A 47 -1.70 20.08 -5.86
C SER A 47 -2.06 20.04 -4.38
N ILE A 48 -2.23 18.84 -3.82
CA ILE A 48 -2.46 18.66 -2.37
C ILE A 48 -1.21 19.05 -1.57
N LYS A 49 -0.03 18.63 -2.00
CA LYS A 49 1.23 18.99 -1.36
C LYS A 49 1.47 20.52 -1.37
N ASP A 50 1.13 21.16 -2.47
CA ASP A 50 1.28 22.64 -2.62
C ASP A 50 0.25 23.41 -1.78
N LYS A 51 -0.96 22.83 -1.58
CA LYS A 51 -2.04 23.46 -0.79
C LYS A 51 -1.90 23.25 0.71
N TYR A 52 -1.40 22.11 1.15
CA TYR A 52 -1.32 21.71 2.56
C TYR A 52 0.13 21.38 2.95
N ASN A 53 0.50 21.70 4.18
CA ASN A 53 1.81 21.29 4.73
C ASN A 53 1.74 19.82 5.20
N VAL A 54 1.80 18.89 4.26
CA VAL A 54 1.61 17.45 4.50
C VAL A 54 2.75 16.61 3.93
N ASN A 55 2.93 15.43 4.46
CA ASN A 55 3.83 14.42 3.91
C ASN A 55 3.05 13.55 2.92
N VAL A 56 3.60 13.42 1.74
CA VAL A 56 3.03 12.66 0.62
C VAL A 56 3.80 11.37 0.43
N TYR A 57 3.11 10.26 0.54
CA TYR A 57 3.63 8.92 0.22
C TYR A 57 2.86 8.35 -0.97
N LEU A 58 3.54 7.68 -1.90
CA LEU A 58 2.91 7.01 -3.02
C LEU A 58 2.83 5.51 -2.75
N LEU A 59 1.70 4.90 -3.11
CA LEU A 59 1.57 3.45 -3.17
C LEU A 59 1.82 2.98 -4.60
N VAL A 60 2.69 1.99 -4.76
CA VAL A 60 3.03 1.32 -6.03
C VAL A 60 2.98 -0.19 -5.78
N ASN A 61 1.78 -0.76 -5.84
CA ASN A 61 1.52 -2.15 -5.45
C ASN A 61 1.15 -3.08 -6.62
N ARG A 62 1.41 -2.64 -7.85
CA ARG A 62 1.29 -3.51 -9.03
C ARG A 62 2.57 -4.30 -9.29
N VAL A 63 2.42 -5.50 -9.84
CA VAL A 63 3.50 -6.23 -10.53
C VAL A 63 3.64 -5.62 -11.93
N LEU A 64 4.83 -5.09 -12.23
CA LEU A 64 5.10 -4.33 -13.44
C LEU A 64 5.67 -5.22 -14.55
N ASP A 65 5.32 -4.92 -15.79
CA ASP A 65 6.03 -5.45 -16.95
C ASP A 65 7.14 -4.51 -17.40
N ASN A 66 7.91 -4.91 -18.42
CA ASN A 66 9.01 -4.11 -18.93
C ASN A 66 8.56 -2.74 -19.50
N LYS A 67 7.36 -2.66 -20.07
CA LYS A 67 6.79 -1.41 -20.57
C LYS A 67 6.44 -0.49 -19.41
N ASP A 68 5.79 -1.02 -18.37
CA ASP A 68 5.46 -0.30 -17.14
C ASP A 68 6.74 0.24 -16.46
N CYS A 69 7.80 -0.58 -16.36
CA CYS A 69 9.09 -0.17 -15.82
C CYS A 69 9.72 0.98 -16.63
N ASN A 70 9.66 0.91 -17.97
CA ASN A 70 10.17 1.99 -18.82
C ASN A 70 9.35 3.28 -18.66
N ASN A 71 8.04 3.18 -18.55
CA ASN A 71 7.17 4.32 -18.29
C ASN A 71 7.42 4.92 -16.90
N PHE A 72 7.65 4.07 -15.89
CA PHE A 72 7.96 4.53 -14.52
C PHE A 72 9.26 5.35 -14.49
N LYS A 73 10.30 4.93 -15.22
CA LYS A 73 11.55 5.70 -15.33
C LYS A 73 11.34 7.13 -15.83
N LEU A 74 10.35 7.36 -16.70
CA LEU A 74 10.06 8.69 -17.24
C LEU A 74 9.45 9.64 -16.19
N ILE A 75 8.82 9.11 -15.17
CA ILE A 75 8.21 9.91 -14.09
C ILE A 75 9.14 10.13 -12.90
N ILE A 76 10.24 9.37 -12.75
CA ILE A 76 11.19 9.51 -11.64
C ILE A 76 11.62 10.98 -11.41
N PRO A 77 11.99 11.77 -12.44
CA PRO A 77 12.38 13.17 -12.21
C PRO A 77 11.28 14.06 -11.61
N LYS A 78 10.01 13.64 -11.74
CA LYS A 78 8.85 14.38 -11.21
C LYS A 78 8.53 14.03 -9.75
N LEU A 79 9.22 13.04 -9.16
CA LEU A 79 8.93 12.52 -7.83
C LEU A 79 9.65 13.26 -6.69
N SER A 80 10.34 14.36 -6.97
CA SER A 80 11.12 15.11 -5.96
C SER A 80 10.30 15.67 -4.79
N PHE A 81 8.97 15.82 -4.96
CA PHE A 81 8.08 16.34 -3.92
C PHE A 81 7.55 15.28 -2.95
N VAL A 82 7.73 13.97 -3.25
CA VAL A 82 7.21 12.90 -2.39
C VAL A 82 8.15 12.63 -1.21
N ASN A 83 7.56 12.26 -0.09
CA ASN A 83 8.30 11.91 1.13
C ASN A 83 8.76 10.44 1.12
N GLY A 84 8.10 9.58 0.32
CA GLY A 84 8.48 8.19 0.14
C GLY A 84 7.54 7.41 -0.76
N ILE A 85 7.98 6.24 -1.19
CA ILE A 85 7.22 5.31 -2.03
C ILE A 85 7.10 3.97 -1.31
N ILE A 86 5.86 3.53 -1.07
CA ILE A 86 5.53 2.18 -0.61
C ILE A 86 5.42 1.31 -1.85
N TYR A 87 6.27 0.28 -1.95
CA TYR A 87 6.38 -0.54 -3.14
C TYR A 87 6.32 -2.04 -2.83
N GLU A 88 5.83 -2.82 -3.79
CA GLU A 88 5.78 -4.29 -3.72
C GLU A 88 6.70 -4.94 -4.76
N ASP A 89 6.74 -4.42 -5.99
CA ASP A 89 7.58 -4.97 -7.05
C ASP A 89 9.05 -4.56 -6.84
N ILE A 90 9.95 -5.55 -6.82
CA ILE A 90 11.39 -5.33 -6.68
C ILE A 90 11.98 -4.45 -7.80
N ALA A 91 11.32 -4.37 -8.96
CA ALA A 91 11.74 -3.49 -10.04
C ALA A 91 11.76 -2.02 -9.60
N ILE A 92 10.82 -1.59 -8.74
CA ILE A 92 10.78 -0.23 -8.18
C ILE A 92 12.04 0.02 -7.34
N TYR A 93 12.40 -0.92 -6.47
CA TYR A 93 13.66 -0.81 -5.71
C TYR A 93 14.87 -0.69 -6.64
N GLN A 94 14.97 -1.54 -7.66
CA GLN A 94 16.10 -1.52 -8.59
C GLN A 94 16.21 -0.21 -9.38
N MET A 95 15.08 0.42 -9.71
CA MET A 95 15.07 1.71 -10.42
C MET A 95 15.39 2.91 -9.52
N LEU A 96 15.13 2.79 -8.21
CA LEU A 96 15.21 3.92 -7.27
C LEU A 96 16.32 3.80 -6.23
N LYS A 97 16.99 2.66 -6.09
CA LYS A 97 18.00 2.39 -5.05
C LYS A 97 19.16 3.39 -5.02
N ASP A 98 19.53 3.94 -6.18
CA ASP A 98 20.62 4.90 -6.32
C ASP A 98 20.11 6.36 -6.41
N THR A 99 18.85 6.61 -6.01
CA THR A 99 18.23 7.94 -5.96
C THR A 99 18.06 8.41 -4.51
N ASN A 100 17.73 9.69 -4.33
CA ASN A 100 17.39 10.27 -3.02
C ASN A 100 15.92 10.04 -2.60
N ILE A 101 15.19 9.17 -3.30
CA ILE A 101 13.79 8.88 -2.99
C ILE A 101 13.73 7.83 -1.89
N ASN A 102 13.07 8.15 -0.79
CA ASN A 102 12.84 7.21 0.30
C ASN A 102 11.92 6.07 -0.15
N LEU A 103 12.27 4.86 0.22
CA LEU A 103 11.50 3.66 -0.09
C LEU A 103 10.98 3.01 1.20
N ILE A 104 9.78 2.44 1.11
CA ILE A 104 9.16 1.66 2.16
C ILE A 104 8.81 0.30 1.55
N TRP A 105 9.46 -0.74 2.07
CA TRP A 105 9.22 -2.08 1.58
C TRP A 105 7.85 -2.58 2.04
N ASN A 106 7.04 -3.06 1.10
CA ASN A 106 5.74 -3.67 1.36
C ASN A 106 5.67 -5.02 0.65
N GLN A 107 5.51 -6.06 1.42
CA GLN A 107 5.23 -7.42 0.93
C GLN A 107 4.27 -8.08 1.92
N ALA A 108 2.99 -7.91 1.66
CA ALA A 108 1.89 -8.21 2.60
C ALA A 108 1.97 -9.60 3.25
N HIS A 109 2.49 -10.61 2.54
CA HIS A 109 2.62 -11.98 3.04
C HIS A 109 4.04 -12.36 3.49
N PHE A 110 5.05 -11.49 3.31
CA PHE A 110 6.45 -11.83 3.59
C PHE A 110 7.07 -11.02 4.73
N ALA A 111 6.45 -9.90 5.13
CA ALA A 111 6.95 -9.06 6.21
C ALA A 111 6.48 -9.58 7.58
N VAL A 112 6.74 -10.87 7.86
CA VAL A 112 6.27 -11.59 9.05
C VAL A 112 7.40 -11.93 10.04
N ASN A 113 8.67 -11.69 9.71
CA ASN A 113 9.79 -11.95 10.60
C ASN A 113 10.86 -10.87 10.50
N TYR A 114 11.53 -10.59 11.62
CA TYR A 114 12.52 -9.52 11.70
C TYR A 114 13.78 -9.77 10.85
N HIS A 115 14.11 -10.99 10.49
CA HIS A 115 15.25 -11.29 9.62
C HIS A 115 15.04 -10.73 8.21
N SER A 116 13.91 -11.03 7.58
CA SER A 116 13.55 -10.49 6.26
C SER A 116 13.39 -8.97 6.31
N ILE A 117 12.74 -8.47 7.36
CA ILE A 117 12.50 -7.03 7.56
C ILE A 117 13.85 -6.31 7.70
N ASN A 118 14.75 -6.76 8.57
CA ASN A 118 16.07 -6.14 8.79
C ASN A 118 16.97 -6.22 7.54
N TYR A 119 16.86 -7.30 6.75
CA TYR A 119 17.56 -7.37 5.47
C TYR A 119 17.18 -6.20 4.56
N TRP A 120 15.88 -5.93 4.40
CA TRP A 120 15.44 -4.80 3.60
C TRP A 120 15.77 -3.46 4.26
N LEU A 121 15.56 -3.32 5.55
CA LEU A 121 15.89 -2.10 6.32
C LEU A 121 17.40 -1.77 6.31
N SER A 122 18.27 -2.74 5.99
CA SER A 122 19.72 -2.48 5.83
C SER A 122 20.09 -1.77 4.54
N LYS A 123 19.17 -1.63 3.58
CA LYS A 123 19.42 -0.91 2.32
C LYS A 123 19.33 0.60 2.56
N ASP A 124 20.20 1.38 1.87
CA ASP A 124 20.41 2.80 2.17
C ASP A 124 19.16 3.66 2.10
N ASN A 125 18.37 3.54 1.05
CA ASN A 125 17.18 4.34 0.86
C ASN A 125 15.88 3.70 1.35
N ILE A 126 15.94 2.51 1.98
CA ILE A 126 14.77 1.91 2.64
C ILE A 126 14.67 2.43 4.06
N ILE A 127 13.70 3.31 4.27
CA ILE A 127 13.50 4.00 5.56
C ILE A 127 12.57 3.24 6.52
N SER A 128 11.71 2.38 5.99
CA SER A 128 10.71 1.62 6.76
C SER A 128 10.24 0.38 5.99
N CYS A 129 9.51 -0.46 6.69
CA CYS A 129 8.81 -1.63 6.15
C CYS A 129 7.36 -1.60 6.63
N MET A 130 6.42 -1.97 5.76
CA MET A 130 5.04 -2.24 6.16
C MET A 130 4.94 -3.69 6.63
N LEU A 131 4.52 -3.90 7.87
CA LEU A 131 4.34 -5.22 8.44
C LEU A 131 3.14 -5.94 7.83
N ALA A 132 3.19 -7.26 7.79
CA ALA A 132 2.03 -8.06 7.46
C ALA A 132 0.95 -7.90 8.53
N ASN A 133 -0.30 -7.78 8.09
CA ASN A 133 -1.46 -7.69 8.98
C ASN A 133 -1.94 -9.06 9.51
N GLU A 134 -1.25 -10.13 9.13
CA GLU A 134 -1.49 -11.51 9.60
C GLU A 134 -0.68 -11.88 10.85
N LEU A 135 0.19 -10.97 11.33
CA LEU A 135 0.99 -11.21 12.52
C LEU A 135 0.10 -11.31 13.78
N GLU A 136 0.25 -12.42 14.48
CA GLU A 136 -0.34 -12.57 15.79
C GLU A 136 0.38 -11.68 16.83
N LYS A 137 -0.28 -11.39 17.95
CA LYS A 137 0.24 -10.46 18.98
C LYS A 137 1.65 -10.83 19.49
N ILE A 138 1.92 -12.13 19.67
CA ILE A 138 3.23 -12.62 20.15
C ILE A 138 4.29 -12.43 19.06
N GLU A 139 3.94 -12.73 17.81
CA GLU A 139 4.82 -12.56 16.66
C GLU A 139 5.12 -11.09 16.42
N LEU A 140 4.11 -10.21 16.46
CA LEU A 140 4.26 -8.78 16.34
C LEU A 140 5.22 -8.23 17.39
N LYS A 141 5.06 -8.63 18.65
CA LYS A 141 5.99 -8.24 19.72
C LYS A 141 7.41 -8.70 19.41
N THR A 142 7.60 -9.95 18.99
CA THR A 142 8.92 -10.49 18.64
C THR A 142 9.54 -9.70 17.49
N VAL A 143 8.75 -9.31 16.49
CA VAL A 143 9.23 -8.48 15.37
C VAL A 143 9.65 -7.10 15.89
N LEU A 144 8.79 -6.41 16.65
CA LEU A 144 9.07 -5.07 17.17
C LEU A 144 10.31 -5.01 18.07
N ASP A 145 10.49 -6.02 18.92
CA ASP A 145 11.66 -6.12 19.82
C ASP A 145 12.98 -6.26 19.05
N ASN A 146 12.96 -6.74 17.80
CA ASN A 146 14.15 -7.12 17.03
C ASN A 146 14.37 -6.34 15.72
N VAL A 147 13.46 -5.45 15.30
CA VAL A 147 13.68 -4.62 14.11
C VAL A 147 14.62 -3.45 14.38
N ASN A 148 15.45 -3.10 13.39
CA ASN A 148 16.51 -2.09 13.52
C ASN A 148 16.03 -0.65 13.22
N LYS A 149 14.90 -0.48 12.51
CA LYS A 149 14.30 0.82 12.18
C LYS A 149 12.81 0.80 12.47
N LYS A 150 12.17 1.97 12.39
CA LYS A 150 10.71 2.08 12.50
C LYS A 150 10.02 1.33 11.37
N VAL A 151 8.84 0.77 11.69
CA VAL A 151 7.99 0.02 10.78
C VAL A 151 6.59 0.61 10.73
N ILE A 152 5.84 0.31 9.70
CA ILE A 152 4.44 0.70 9.57
C ILE A 152 3.57 -0.51 9.90
N LEU A 153 2.70 -0.39 10.88
CA LEU A 153 1.71 -1.40 11.23
C LEU A 153 0.37 -1.02 10.60
N PRO A 154 -0.17 -1.83 9.68
CA PRO A 154 -1.55 -1.67 9.23
C PRO A 154 -2.50 -1.92 10.40
N ILE A 155 -3.44 -0.99 10.66
CA ILE A 155 -4.33 -1.07 11.82
C ILE A 155 -5.81 -1.18 11.46
N LEU A 156 -6.19 -0.78 10.26
CA LEU A 156 -7.57 -0.84 9.78
C LEU A 156 -7.61 -0.98 8.27
N GLY A 157 -8.40 -1.91 7.76
CA GLY A 157 -8.59 -2.05 6.31
C GLY A 157 -9.10 -3.42 5.88
N LEU A 158 -9.06 -3.66 4.58
CA LEU A 158 -9.29 -4.96 3.98
C LEU A 158 -7.94 -5.62 3.68
N ASN A 159 -7.81 -6.90 4.04
CA ASN A 159 -6.64 -7.68 3.68
C ASN A 159 -6.74 -8.15 2.23
N MET A 160 -5.71 -7.87 1.44
CA MET A 160 -5.59 -8.44 0.10
C MET A 160 -5.25 -9.93 0.22
N ALA A 161 -6.11 -10.77 -0.37
CA ALA A 161 -5.90 -12.22 -0.41
C ALA A 161 -5.15 -12.66 -1.68
N MET A 162 -5.37 -11.95 -2.80
CA MET A 162 -4.79 -12.31 -4.09
C MET A 162 -4.73 -11.10 -5.02
N TYR A 163 -3.68 -11.07 -5.84
CA TYR A 163 -3.59 -10.21 -7.02
C TYR A 163 -3.23 -11.06 -8.25
N SER A 164 -3.95 -10.86 -9.35
CA SER A 164 -3.65 -11.42 -10.66
C SER A 164 -3.57 -10.30 -11.70
N ARG A 165 -2.55 -10.33 -12.56
CA ARG A 165 -2.45 -9.43 -13.73
C ARG A 165 -3.49 -9.72 -14.81
N ARG A 166 -4.33 -10.75 -14.64
CA ARG A 166 -5.39 -11.13 -15.58
C ARG A 166 -6.71 -10.50 -15.16
N THR A 167 -7.53 -10.13 -16.14
CA THR A 167 -8.89 -9.65 -15.94
C THR A 167 -9.84 -10.84 -15.75
N LEU A 168 -9.83 -11.41 -14.54
CA LEU A 168 -10.51 -12.68 -14.26
C LEU A 168 -12.04 -12.55 -14.27
N LEU A 169 -12.57 -11.40 -13.81
CA LEU A 169 -14.02 -11.14 -13.85
C LEU A 169 -14.51 -11.01 -15.29
N LYS A 170 -13.72 -10.33 -16.15
CA LYS A 170 -14.03 -10.25 -17.57
C LYS A 170 -13.98 -11.63 -18.25
N PHE A 171 -12.95 -12.42 -17.98
CA PHE A 171 -12.85 -13.77 -18.51
C PHE A 171 -14.00 -14.66 -18.05
N TYR A 172 -14.42 -14.52 -16.81
CA TYR A 172 -15.59 -15.21 -16.28
C TYR A 172 -16.86 -14.83 -17.06
N SER A 173 -17.13 -13.51 -17.18
CA SER A 173 -18.32 -13.03 -17.89
C SER A 173 -18.34 -13.46 -19.36
N ASP A 174 -17.19 -13.41 -20.04
CA ASP A 174 -17.05 -13.82 -21.43
C ASP A 174 -17.30 -15.33 -21.61
N THR A 175 -16.84 -16.16 -20.64
CA THR A 175 -16.99 -17.62 -20.67
C THR A 175 -18.42 -18.05 -20.41
N PHE A 176 -19.05 -17.49 -19.39
CA PHE A 176 -20.39 -17.91 -18.93
C PHE A 176 -21.51 -17.04 -19.51
N LYS A 177 -21.18 -16.07 -20.38
CA LYS A 177 -22.13 -15.15 -21.03
C LYS A 177 -22.99 -14.37 -20.02
N THR A 178 -22.36 -13.98 -18.91
CA THR A 178 -23.00 -13.12 -17.89
C THR A 178 -22.63 -11.65 -18.11
N GLU A 179 -23.34 -10.74 -17.46
CA GLU A 179 -23.01 -9.32 -17.48
C GLU A 179 -21.65 -9.10 -16.76
N TYR A 180 -20.79 -8.28 -17.37
CA TYR A 180 -19.52 -7.90 -16.76
C TYR A 180 -19.71 -6.82 -15.72
N THR A 181 -19.07 -7.01 -14.58
CA THR A 181 -18.90 -5.98 -13.54
C THR A 181 -17.44 -5.94 -13.10
N ASP A 182 -16.91 -4.75 -12.86
CA ASP A 182 -15.54 -4.55 -12.37
C ASP A 182 -15.41 -4.72 -10.84
N VAL A 183 -16.54 -4.89 -10.16
CA VAL A 183 -16.62 -5.20 -8.72
C VAL A 183 -17.61 -6.33 -8.50
N ALA A 184 -17.20 -7.34 -7.74
CA ALA A 184 -18.05 -8.49 -7.41
C ALA A 184 -17.79 -9.01 -5.99
N ILE A 185 -18.80 -9.58 -5.36
CA ILE A 185 -18.64 -10.38 -4.14
C ILE A 185 -18.61 -11.84 -4.54
N LEU A 186 -17.50 -12.49 -4.23
CA LEU A 186 -17.30 -13.92 -4.48
C LEU A 186 -17.42 -14.69 -3.17
N LYS A 187 -18.12 -15.81 -3.18
CA LYS A 187 -18.27 -16.68 -2.01
C LYS A 187 -17.59 -18.02 -2.26
N ASN A 188 -16.80 -18.45 -1.29
CA ASN A 188 -16.22 -19.78 -1.24
C ASN A 188 -16.47 -20.33 0.17
N ASP A 189 -17.45 -21.22 0.30
CA ASP A 189 -17.94 -21.75 1.58
C ASP A 189 -18.27 -20.62 2.58
N ALA A 190 -17.53 -20.55 3.68
CA ALA A 190 -17.72 -19.55 4.73
C ALA A 190 -16.98 -18.22 4.49
N VAL A 191 -16.19 -18.11 3.41
CA VAL A 191 -15.35 -16.93 3.16
C VAL A 191 -15.93 -16.13 1.99
N GLU A 192 -16.10 -14.83 2.23
CA GLU A 192 -16.46 -13.86 1.18
C GLU A 192 -15.25 -13.04 0.78
N PHE A 193 -15.13 -12.80 -0.54
CA PHE A 193 -14.12 -11.94 -1.10
C PHE A 193 -14.76 -10.80 -1.87
N LEU A 194 -14.24 -9.60 -1.69
CA LEU A 194 -14.50 -8.46 -2.55
C LEU A 194 -13.48 -8.49 -3.70
N ALA A 195 -13.94 -8.79 -4.91
CA ALA A 195 -13.15 -8.69 -6.13
C ALA A 195 -13.26 -7.29 -6.71
N LYS A 196 -12.13 -6.73 -7.13
CA LYS A 196 -12.05 -5.49 -7.91
C LYS A 196 -11.14 -5.72 -9.11
N GLU A 197 -11.55 -5.23 -10.26
CA GLU A 197 -10.83 -5.40 -11.52
C GLU A 197 -10.70 -4.07 -12.26
N ASN A 198 -9.57 -3.89 -12.91
CA ASN A 198 -9.35 -2.85 -13.92
C ASN A 198 -8.45 -3.40 -15.04
N GLU A 199 -7.99 -2.54 -15.95
CA GLU A 199 -7.12 -2.93 -17.07
C GLU A 199 -5.78 -3.56 -16.65
N TYR A 200 -5.39 -3.44 -15.37
CA TYR A 200 -4.13 -3.98 -14.84
C TYR A 200 -4.30 -5.31 -14.13
N GLY A 201 -5.53 -5.81 -14.00
CA GLY A 201 -5.80 -7.10 -13.41
C GLY A 201 -6.92 -7.12 -12.38
N THR A 202 -7.01 -8.21 -11.65
CA THR A 202 -8.02 -8.47 -10.62
C THR A 202 -7.36 -8.61 -9.26
N VAL A 203 -7.90 -7.94 -8.25
CA VAL A 203 -7.53 -8.17 -6.85
C VAL A 203 -8.71 -8.72 -6.06
N LEU A 204 -8.43 -9.63 -5.14
CA LEU A 204 -9.37 -10.13 -4.15
C LEU A 204 -8.97 -9.63 -2.77
N PHE A 205 -9.91 -9.04 -2.08
CA PHE A 205 -9.79 -8.72 -0.66
C PHE A 205 -10.71 -9.67 0.13
N TYR A 206 -10.32 -10.05 1.34
CA TYR A 206 -11.29 -10.60 2.28
C TYR A 206 -12.38 -9.57 2.52
N ASN A 207 -13.65 -9.93 2.35
CA ASN A 207 -14.79 -9.01 2.51
C ASN A 207 -15.13 -8.78 4.00
N LYS A 208 -14.08 -8.57 4.79
CA LYS A 208 -14.17 -8.29 6.22
C LYS A 208 -13.02 -7.36 6.60
N TYR A 209 -13.35 -6.23 7.21
CA TYR A 209 -12.33 -5.34 7.76
C TYR A 209 -11.61 -5.99 8.92
N PHE A 210 -10.29 -5.96 8.88
CA PHE A 210 -9.50 -6.13 10.10
C PHE A 210 -9.46 -4.81 10.85
N ASN A 211 -9.37 -4.87 12.17
CA ASN A 211 -9.34 -3.70 13.05
C ASN A 211 -8.47 -4.00 14.27
N LEU A 212 -7.28 -3.40 14.30
CA LEU A 212 -6.34 -3.46 15.43
C LEU A 212 -6.39 -2.20 16.32
N ILE A 213 -7.31 -1.26 16.07
CA ILE A 213 -7.42 -0.03 16.87
C ILE A 213 -7.65 -0.34 18.36
N PRO A 214 -8.49 -1.31 18.77
CA PRO A 214 -8.65 -1.67 20.18
C PRO A 214 -7.37 -2.20 20.85
N GLU A 215 -6.45 -2.76 20.06
CA GLU A 215 -5.20 -3.35 20.56
C GLU A 215 -4.06 -2.33 20.69
N LEU A 216 -4.22 -1.11 20.15
CA LEU A 216 -3.15 -0.10 20.11
C LEU A 216 -2.66 0.30 21.51
N GLU A 217 -3.51 0.24 22.53
CA GLU A 217 -3.11 0.53 23.90
C GLU A 217 -2.06 -0.47 24.43
N HIS A 218 -2.07 -1.69 23.85
CA HIS A 218 -1.15 -2.77 24.21
C HIS A 218 0.06 -2.86 23.27
N ILE A 219 0.04 -2.13 22.15
CA ILE A 219 1.10 -2.06 21.14
C ILE A 219 1.80 -0.68 21.23
N ASN A 220 2.16 -0.28 22.45
CA ASN A 220 2.90 0.97 22.61
C ASN A 220 4.39 0.69 22.37
N ASP A 221 4.86 0.92 21.16
CA ASP A 221 6.24 0.71 20.78
C ASP A 221 6.79 1.92 20.03
N ASP A 222 8.03 2.31 20.37
CA ASP A 222 8.74 3.42 19.68
C ASP A 222 9.15 3.06 18.26
N LYS A 223 9.04 1.78 17.88
CA LYS A 223 9.34 1.28 16.53
C LYS A 223 8.19 1.46 15.53
N ILE A 224 7.01 1.86 15.98
CA ILE A 224 5.86 2.15 15.13
C ILE A 224 5.70 3.66 14.93
#